data_56da43065a0e3634c3fe14161d738271
#
_entry.id   56da43065a0e3634c3fe14161d738271
#
_cell.length_a   1.000
_cell.length_b   1.000
_cell.length_c   1.000
_cell.angle_alpha   90.00
_cell.angle_beta   90.00
_cell.angle_gamma   90.00
#
_symmetry.space_group_name_H-M   'P 1'
#
loop_
_entity.id
_entity.type
_entity.pdbx_description
1 polymer ?
#
loop_
_entity_poly.entity_id
_entity_poly.type
_entity_poly.pdbx_seq_one_letter_code
_entity_poly.pdbx_strand_id
1 'polypeptide(L)'
;ANASESQSKETSGGGVGHKIYTQLMNGVSHMLPFVVGGGILIAIAFLIDGLSVDISSLSVKDRSNFGTITPVAAMFKNIGGLAFNFMLPVLAGFIAMAIGDRPALALGFVGGMIAYNGKSGFLGAIVAGFLAGYVILLLRKGCEKLPEALEKLAPVLIYPVVGILIMGLAMNYVVEPVMGVINTGLNSWLGSMGGSSKIV
;
A
#
# COMPACT_ATOMS: atom_id res chain seq x y z
N ALA A 1 -22.02 -25.05 21.57
CA ALA A 1 -22.58 -25.36 20.23
C ALA A 1 -23.14 -24.11 19.52
N ASN A 2 -23.38 -23.01 20.24
CA ASN A 2 -24.05 -21.83 19.65
C ASN A 2 -23.13 -20.73 19.15
N ALA A 3 -21.81 -20.83 19.35
CA ALA A 3 -20.88 -19.79 18.93
C ALA A 3 -20.44 -19.89 17.45
N SER A 4 -20.50 -21.08 16.87
CA SER A 4 -20.13 -21.30 15.46
C SER A 4 -21.24 -20.95 14.47
N GLU A 5 -22.49 -21.01 14.91
CA GLU A 5 -23.63 -20.66 14.04
C GLU A 5 -23.87 -19.16 13.93
N SER A 6 -23.49 -18.38 14.97
CA SER A 6 -23.62 -16.92 14.91
C SER A 6 -22.55 -16.27 14.00
N GLN A 7 -21.35 -16.84 13.91
CA GLN A 7 -20.32 -16.34 13.00
C GLN A 7 -20.62 -16.61 11.51
N SER A 8 -21.31 -17.71 11.20
CA SER A 8 -21.69 -18.01 9.82
C SER A 8 -22.85 -17.14 9.31
N LYS A 9 -23.69 -16.63 10.19
CA LYS A 9 -24.79 -15.73 9.81
C LYS A 9 -24.34 -14.29 9.58
N GLU A 10 -23.31 -13.81 10.28
CA GLU A 10 -22.76 -12.49 10.06
C GLU A 10 -21.98 -12.38 8.75
N THR A 11 -21.31 -13.46 8.32
CA THR A 11 -20.57 -13.49 7.05
C THR A 11 -21.45 -13.61 5.81
N SER A 12 -22.66 -14.11 5.94
CA SER A 12 -23.59 -14.28 4.81
C SER A 12 -24.48 -13.07 4.53
N GLY A 13 -24.54 -12.08 5.44
CA GLY A 13 -25.45 -10.92 5.35
C GLY A 13 -24.87 -9.67 4.69
N GLY A 14 -23.58 -9.63 4.33
CA GLY A 14 -22.86 -8.40 4.00
C GLY A 14 -22.74 -8.05 2.51
N GLY A 15 -23.10 -8.91 1.59
CA GLY A 15 -22.99 -8.65 0.15
C GLY A 15 -21.58 -8.29 -0.33
N VAL A 16 -21.50 -7.69 -1.52
CA VAL A 16 -20.25 -7.30 -2.16
C VAL A 16 -19.50 -6.21 -1.36
N GLY A 17 -20.21 -5.25 -0.80
CA GLY A 17 -19.62 -4.17 -0.01
C GLY A 17 -18.89 -4.67 1.24
N HIS A 18 -19.46 -5.63 1.96
CA HIS A 18 -18.83 -6.25 3.13
C HIS A 18 -17.57 -7.04 2.74
N LYS A 19 -17.62 -7.74 1.61
CA LYS A 19 -16.48 -8.48 1.08
C LYS A 19 -15.31 -7.57 0.73
N ILE A 20 -15.57 -6.47 0.06
CA ILE A 20 -14.58 -5.43 -0.26
C ILE A 20 -13.98 -4.86 1.03
N TYR A 21 -14.82 -4.52 1.99
CA TYR A 21 -14.39 -4.01 3.29
C TYR A 21 -13.47 -4.99 4.02
N THR A 22 -13.83 -6.27 4.07
CA THR A 22 -13.02 -7.32 4.71
C THR A 22 -11.65 -7.47 4.05
N GLN A 23 -11.61 -7.44 2.73
CA GLN A 23 -10.38 -7.53 1.94
C GLN A 23 -9.49 -6.31 2.17
N LEU A 24 -10.06 -5.11 2.17
CA LEU A 24 -9.35 -3.87 2.45
C LEU A 24 -8.78 -3.88 3.88
N MET A 25 -9.57 -4.27 4.86
CA MET A 25 -9.13 -4.32 6.26
C MET A 25 -8.06 -5.37 6.51
N ASN A 26 -8.05 -6.46 5.76
CA ASN A 26 -6.94 -7.42 5.80
C ASN A 26 -5.62 -6.77 5.39
N GLY A 27 -5.62 -5.98 4.32
CA GLY A 27 -4.45 -5.21 3.89
C GLY A 27 -4.03 -4.17 4.93
N VAL A 28 -4.98 -3.42 5.46
CA VAL A 28 -4.73 -2.37 6.48
C VAL A 28 -4.15 -2.98 7.75
N SER A 29 -4.69 -4.08 8.24
CA SER A 29 -4.21 -4.73 9.46
C SER A 29 -2.76 -5.20 9.36
N HIS A 30 -2.33 -5.69 8.21
CA HIS A 30 -0.95 -6.09 7.96
C HIS A 30 -0.01 -4.89 7.72
N MET A 31 -0.55 -3.78 7.26
CA MET A 31 0.19 -2.53 7.08
C MET A 31 0.48 -1.80 8.40
N LEU A 32 -0.42 -1.89 9.37
CA LEU A 32 -0.34 -1.14 10.63
C LEU A 32 0.99 -1.26 11.38
N PRO A 33 1.62 -2.45 11.54
CA PRO A 33 2.91 -2.56 12.21
C PRO A 33 4.01 -1.72 11.56
N PHE A 34 4.02 -1.61 10.24
CA PHE A 34 4.98 -0.78 9.51
C PHE A 34 4.73 0.71 9.73
N VAL A 35 3.48 1.13 9.77
CA VAL A 35 3.09 2.52 10.03
C VAL A 35 3.42 2.91 11.47
N VAL A 36 3.04 2.09 12.44
CA VAL A 36 3.27 2.37 13.86
C VAL A 36 4.76 2.35 14.18
N GLY A 37 5.47 1.28 13.79
CA GLY A 37 6.91 1.16 14.05
C GLY A 37 7.72 2.25 13.36
N GLY A 38 7.47 2.47 12.08
CA GLY A 38 8.15 3.51 11.30
C GLY A 38 7.86 4.91 11.82
N GLY A 39 6.58 5.17 12.15
CA GLY A 39 6.16 6.48 12.69
C GLY A 39 6.79 6.79 14.04
N ILE A 40 6.86 5.82 14.94
CA ILE A 40 7.52 5.98 16.24
C ILE A 40 9.01 6.27 16.08
N LEU A 41 9.71 5.54 15.21
CA LEU A 41 11.13 5.75 14.95
C LEU A 41 11.40 7.15 14.36
N ILE A 42 10.58 7.61 13.45
CA ILE A 42 10.68 8.97 12.89
C ILE A 42 10.39 10.01 13.98
N ALA A 43 9.41 9.80 14.83
CA ALA A 43 9.10 10.69 15.95
C ALA A 43 10.27 10.76 16.94
N ILE A 44 10.94 9.65 17.24
CA ILE A 44 12.14 9.60 18.07
C ILE A 44 13.28 10.39 17.41
N ALA A 45 13.44 10.30 16.09
CA ALA A 45 14.44 11.08 15.35
C ALA A 45 14.21 12.59 15.53
N PHE A 46 12.97 13.05 15.40
CA PHE A 46 12.63 14.45 15.67
C PHE A 46 12.86 14.86 17.11
N LEU A 47 12.56 13.99 18.06
CA LEU A 47 12.80 14.23 19.48
C LEU A 47 14.29 14.37 19.78
N ILE A 48 15.12 13.50 19.22
CA ILE A 48 16.59 13.54 19.41
C ILE A 48 17.16 14.87 18.87
N ASP A 49 16.77 15.26 17.67
CA ASP A 49 17.20 16.54 17.10
C ASP A 49 16.68 17.74 17.89
N GLY A 50 15.42 17.67 18.35
CA GLY A 50 14.82 18.72 19.16
C GLY A 50 15.48 18.94 20.53
N LEU A 51 16.07 17.89 21.10
CA LEU A 51 16.82 17.98 22.37
C LEU A 51 18.30 18.33 22.15
N SER A 52 18.85 18.03 20.98
CA SER A 52 20.27 18.16 20.69
C SER A 52 20.64 19.51 20.04
N VAL A 53 19.68 20.14 19.36
CA VAL A 53 19.90 21.33 18.54
C VAL A 53 18.90 22.41 18.92
N ASP A 54 19.37 23.64 19.11
CA ASP A 54 18.50 24.79 19.33
C ASP A 54 17.84 25.20 18.00
N ILE A 55 16.54 24.94 17.89
CA ILE A 55 15.74 25.20 16.70
C ILE A 55 15.74 26.69 16.32
N SER A 56 15.84 27.56 17.31
CA SER A 56 15.83 29.00 17.08
C SER A 56 17.11 29.53 16.40
N SER A 57 18.20 28.81 16.56
CA SER A 57 19.51 29.14 15.97
C SER A 57 19.73 28.57 14.57
N LEU A 58 18.83 27.71 14.09
CA LEU A 58 18.97 27.03 12.81
C LEU A 58 18.62 27.94 11.62
N SER A 59 19.43 27.85 10.56
CA SER A 59 19.11 28.45 9.28
C SER A 59 17.86 27.80 8.64
N VAL A 60 17.23 28.50 7.71
CA VAL A 60 16.03 27.96 6.99
C VAL A 60 16.36 26.63 6.32
N LYS A 61 17.59 26.49 5.80
CA LYS A 61 18.07 25.27 5.15
C LYS A 61 18.23 24.11 6.14
N ASP A 62 18.74 24.41 7.33
CA ASP A 62 18.94 23.39 8.37
C ASP A 62 17.63 22.97 9.01
N ARG A 63 16.64 23.85 9.08
CA ARG A 63 15.26 23.48 9.49
C ARG A 63 14.59 22.49 8.56
N SER A 64 14.88 22.54 7.26
CA SER A 64 14.36 21.56 6.32
C SER A 64 14.95 20.15 6.50
N ASN A 65 16.14 20.07 7.11
CA ASN A 65 16.82 18.82 7.43
C ASN A 65 16.54 18.31 8.85
N PHE A 66 15.59 18.92 9.56
CA PHE A 66 15.25 18.52 10.92
C PHE A 66 14.83 17.04 10.99
N GLY A 67 15.35 16.32 11.95
CA GLY A 67 15.25 14.87 12.08
C GLY A 67 16.46 14.11 11.51
N THR A 68 17.33 14.78 10.76
CA THR A 68 18.57 14.21 10.19
C THR A 68 19.82 15.02 10.51
N ILE A 69 19.73 15.99 11.39
CA ILE A 69 20.84 16.91 11.75
C ILE A 69 21.92 16.15 12.53
N THR A 70 21.51 15.38 13.54
CA THR A 70 22.44 14.52 14.28
C THR A 70 22.54 13.14 13.62
N PRO A 71 23.72 12.47 13.65
CA PRO A 71 23.86 11.14 13.04
C PRO A 71 22.92 10.09 13.63
N VAL A 72 22.65 10.15 14.93
CA VAL A 72 21.73 9.23 15.61
C VAL A 72 20.29 9.45 15.14
N ALA A 73 19.84 10.70 15.07
CA ALA A 73 18.52 11.04 14.55
C ALA A 73 18.36 10.60 13.09
N ALA A 74 19.36 10.82 12.25
CA ALA A 74 19.38 10.38 10.86
C ALA A 74 19.23 8.86 10.74
N MET A 75 19.90 8.10 11.60
CA MET A 75 19.78 6.64 11.63
C MET A 75 18.34 6.21 11.95
N PHE A 76 17.72 6.76 12.99
CA PHE A 76 16.33 6.45 13.36
C PHE A 76 15.35 6.83 12.24
N LYS A 77 15.52 8.01 11.65
CA LYS A 77 14.67 8.48 10.54
C LYS A 77 14.80 7.60 9.30
N ASN A 78 16.00 7.15 8.97
CA ASN A 78 16.23 6.25 7.83
C ASN A 78 15.59 4.88 8.05
N ILE A 79 15.73 4.31 9.24
CA ILE A 79 15.10 3.02 9.56
C ILE A 79 13.57 3.15 9.53
N GLY A 80 13.02 4.20 10.14
CA GLY A 80 11.58 4.46 10.10
C GLY A 80 11.06 4.71 8.68
N GLY A 81 11.83 5.42 7.86
CA GLY A 81 11.53 5.64 6.45
C GLY A 81 11.49 4.36 5.63
N LEU A 82 12.41 3.43 5.87
CA LEU A 82 12.39 2.11 5.23
C LEU A 82 11.11 1.35 5.59
N ALA A 83 10.68 1.39 6.85
CA ALA A 83 9.42 0.79 7.27
C ALA A 83 8.22 1.42 6.53
N PHE A 84 8.19 2.73 6.39
CA PHE A 84 7.15 3.41 5.61
C PHE A 84 7.16 3.05 4.13
N ASN A 85 8.33 2.77 3.55
CA ASN A 85 8.42 2.35 2.15
C ASN A 85 7.71 1.02 1.89
N PHE A 86 7.61 0.16 2.88
CA PHE A 86 6.86 -1.09 2.79
C PHE A 86 5.35 -0.92 2.98
N MET A 87 4.87 0.22 3.45
CA MET A 87 3.47 0.44 3.77
C MET A 87 2.54 0.16 2.58
N LEU A 88 2.78 0.78 1.44
CA LEU A 88 1.95 0.59 0.25
C LEU A 88 2.08 -0.79 -0.38
N PRO A 89 3.28 -1.36 -0.56
CA PRO A 89 3.42 -2.74 -1.05
C PRO A 89 2.73 -3.77 -0.14
N VAL A 90 2.86 -3.64 1.17
CA VAL A 90 2.20 -4.54 2.13
C VAL A 90 0.68 -4.41 2.05
N LEU A 91 0.16 -3.19 2.02
CA LEU A 91 -1.27 -2.95 1.86
C LEU A 91 -1.82 -3.64 0.60
N ALA A 92 -1.22 -3.37 -0.55
CA ALA A 92 -1.64 -3.95 -1.82
C ALA A 92 -1.48 -5.47 -1.85
N GLY A 93 -0.37 -5.99 -1.34
CA GLY A 93 -0.08 -7.42 -1.31
C GLY A 93 -1.10 -8.22 -0.49
N PHE A 94 -1.45 -7.73 0.68
CA PHE A 94 -2.41 -8.43 1.56
C PHE A 94 -3.87 -8.24 1.14
N ILE A 95 -4.23 -7.16 0.46
CA ILE A 95 -5.51 -7.06 -0.23
C ILE A 95 -5.60 -8.13 -1.33
N ALA A 96 -4.57 -8.23 -2.15
CA ALA A 96 -4.49 -9.22 -3.22
C ALA A 96 -4.56 -10.65 -2.68
N MET A 97 -3.85 -10.93 -1.59
CA MET A 97 -3.87 -12.24 -0.93
C MET A 97 -5.26 -12.60 -0.39
N ALA A 98 -6.02 -11.65 0.11
CA ALA A 98 -7.39 -11.87 0.57
C ALA A 98 -8.33 -12.28 -0.57
N ILE A 99 -8.03 -11.91 -1.81
CA ILE A 99 -8.82 -12.23 -2.99
C ILE A 99 -8.32 -13.50 -3.68
N GLY A 100 -7.03 -13.58 -3.95
CA GLY A 100 -6.39 -14.59 -4.81
C GLY A 100 -5.43 -15.53 -4.11
N ASP A 101 -5.41 -15.56 -2.78
CA ASP A 101 -4.52 -16.35 -1.95
C ASP A 101 -3.03 -16.00 -2.14
N ARG A 102 -2.13 -16.89 -1.73
CA ARG A 102 -0.69 -16.64 -1.75
C ARG A 102 -0.11 -16.23 -3.11
N PRO A 103 -0.52 -16.81 -4.25
CA PRO A 103 0.01 -16.38 -5.55
C PRO A 103 -0.21 -14.91 -5.87
N ALA A 104 -1.31 -14.33 -5.38
CA ALA A 104 -1.63 -12.92 -5.60
C ALA A 104 -0.75 -11.96 -4.80
N LEU A 105 -0.12 -12.44 -3.72
CA LEU A 105 0.71 -11.60 -2.83
C LEU A 105 1.85 -10.93 -3.58
N ALA A 106 2.58 -11.67 -4.40
CA ALA A 106 3.70 -11.14 -5.19
C ALA A 106 3.23 -10.06 -6.18
N LEU A 107 2.11 -10.29 -6.85
CA LEU A 107 1.52 -9.32 -7.78
C LEU A 107 1.10 -8.04 -7.05
N GLY A 108 0.50 -8.18 -5.88
CA GLY A 108 0.09 -7.07 -5.03
C GLY A 108 1.28 -6.24 -4.56
N PHE A 109 2.37 -6.87 -4.14
CA PHE A 109 3.59 -6.18 -3.75
C PHE A 109 4.19 -5.37 -4.89
N VAL A 110 4.27 -5.95 -6.08
CA VAL A 110 4.78 -5.23 -7.27
C VAL A 110 3.88 -4.05 -7.63
N GLY A 111 2.57 -4.25 -7.65
CA GLY A 111 1.61 -3.17 -7.91
C GLY A 111 1.68 -2.06 -6.87
N GLY A 112 1.78 -2.39 -5.60
CA GLY A 112 1.94 -1.44 -4.51
C GLY A 112 3.26 -0.66 -4.58
N MET A 113 4.34 -1.30 -4.99
CA MET A 113 5.63 -0.64 -5.20
C MET A 113 5.59 0.32 -6.39
N ILE A 114 4.90 -0.03 -7.46
CA ILE A 114 4.70 0.87 -8.60
C ILE A 114 3.90 2.10 -8.16
N ALA A 115 2.83 1.91 -7.37
CA ALA A 115 2.05 3.01 -6.82
C ALA A 115 2.88 3.90 -5.88
N TYR A 116 3.75 3.31 -5.08
CA TYR A 116 4.66 4.04 -4.19
C TYR A 116 5.65 4.91 -4.96
N ASN A 117 6.26 4.37 -6.01
CA ASN A 117 7.23 5.09 -6.84
C ASN A 117 6.58 6.06 -7.83
N GLY A 118 5.29 5.89 -8.11
CA GLY A 118 4.54 6.68 -9.07
C GLY A 118 3.72 7.80 -8.42
N LYS A 119 2.70 8.26 -9.15
CA LYS A 119 1.83 9.37 -8.76
C LYS A 119 0.53 8.92 -8.07
N SER A 120 0.20 7.64 -8.14
CA SER A 120 -1.08 7.13 -7.62
C SER A 120 -1.12 6.99 -6.09
N GLY A 121 0.03 6.77 -5.45
CA GLY A 121 0.16 6.73 -4.00
C GLY A 121 -0.75 5.70 -3.31
N PHE A 122 -1.35 6.10 -2.20
CA PHE A 122 -2.19 5.22 -1.36
C PHE A 122 -3.41 4.67 -2.10
N LEU A 123 -4.11 5.51 -2.85
CA LEU A 123 -5.26 5.08 -3.66
C LEU A 123 -4.85 4.09 -4.75
N GLY A 124 -3.72 4.35 -5.40
CA GLY A 124 -3.14 3.42 -6.38
C GLY A 124 -2.78 2.08 -5.78
N ALA A 125 -2.26 2.05 -4.55
CA ALA A 125 -1.96 0.81 -3.84
C ALA A 125 -3.21 -0.03 -3.54
N ILE A 126 -4.30 0.61 -3.13
CA ILE A 126 -5.60 -0.07 -2.92
C ILE A 126 -6.11 -0.68 -4.23
N VAL A 127 -6.11 0.09 -5.31
CA VAL A 127 -6.52 -0.38 -6.64
C VAL A 127 -5.61 -1.51 -7.11
N ALA A 128 -4.30 -1.39 -6.90
CA ALA A 128 -3.32 -2.42 -7.24
C ALA A 128 -3.61 -3.74 -6.51
N GLY A 129 -3.95 -3.68 -5.24
CA GLY A 129 -4.29 -4.88 -4.46
C GLY A 129 -5.51 -5.61 -5.02
N PHE A 130 -6.60 -4.90 -5.29
CA PHE A 130 -7.80 -5.49 -5.89
C PHE A 130 -7.53 -6.02 -7.30
N LEU A 131 -6.82 -5.25 -8.11
CA LEU A 131 -6.45 -5.65 -9.47
C LEU A 131 -5.60 -6.92 -9.47
N ALA A 132 -4.59 -7.01 -8.61
CA ALA A 132 -3.72 -8.18 -8.47
C ALA A 132 -4.51 -9.44 -8.09
N GLY A 133 -5.44 -9.33 -7.16
CA GLY A 133 -6.31 -10.42 -6.77
C GLY A 133 -7.15 -10.93 -7.94
N TYR A 134 -7.78 -10.05 -8.68
CA TYR A 134 -8.59 -10.42 -9.84
C TYR A 134 -7.76 -10.97 -11.00
N VAL A 135 -6.56 -10.43 -11.24
CA VAL A 135 -5.63 -10.95 -12.26
C VAL A 135 -5.28 -12.40 -11.95
N ILE A 136 -4.97 -12.74 -10.71
CA ILE A 136 -4.70 -14.13 -10.31
C ILE A 136 -5.91 -15.03 -10.52
N LEU A 137 -7.12 -14.57 -10.20
CA LEU A 137 -8.33 -15.35 -10.44
C LEU A 137 -8.53 -15.65 -11.93
N LEU A 138 -8.28 -14.68 -12.80
CA LEU A 138 -8.33 -14.86 -14.25
C LEU A 138 -7.26 -15.83 -14.75
N LEU A 139 -6.02 -15.73 -14.23
CA LEU A 139 -4.94 -16.64 -14.58
C LEU A 139 -5.24 -18.06 -14.14
N ARG A 140 -5.86 -18.29 -12.99
CA ARG A 140 -6.31 -19.62 -12.55
C ARG A 140 -7.32 -20.23 -13.54
N LYS A 141 -8.30 -19.46 -13.98
CA LYS A 141 -9.27 -19.91 -14.98
C LYS A 141 -8.61 -20.26 -16.32
N GLY A 142 -7.64 -19.45 -16.74
CA GLY A 142 -6.86 -19.71 -17.95
C GLY A 142 -5.99 -20.97 -17.84
N CYS A 143 -5.40 -21.21 -16.68
CA CYS A 143 -4.51 -22.35 -16.44
C CYS A 143 -5.26 -23.69 -16.27
N GLU A 144 -6.55 -23.68 -15.95
CA GLU A 144 -7.38 -24.90 -15.89
C GLU A 144 -7.46 -25.63 -17.24
N LYS A 145 -7.26 -24.93 -18.34
CA LYS A 145 -7.29 -25.47 -19.72
C LYS A 145 -5.96 -26.06 -20.17
N LEU A 146 -4.92 -25.98 -19.34
CA LEU A 146 -3.58 -26.44 -19.70
C LEU A 146 -3.44 -27.95 -19.47
N PRO A 147 -2.53 -28.66 -20.24
CA PRO A 147 -2.17 -30.03 -19.96
C PRO A 147 -1.61 -30.21 -18.54
N GLU A 148 -1.78 -31.38 -17.93
CA GLU A 148 -1.36 -31.69 -16.56
C GLU A 148 0.10 -31.37 -16.26
N ALA A 149 0.99 -31.55 -17.24
CA ALA A 149 2.41 -31.23 -17.07
C ALA A 149 2.68 -29.73 -16.89
N LEU A 150 1.90 -28.88 -17.58
CA LEU A 150 2.01 -27.43 -17.47
C LEU A 150 1.20 -26.87 -16.28
N GLU A 151 0.16 -27.55 -15.87
CA GLU A 151 -0.65 -27.18 -14.71
C GLU A 151 0.16 -27.17 -13.41
N LYS A 152 1.09 -28.11 -13.25
CA LYS A 152 1.99 -28.17 -12.10
C LYS A 152 3.00 -27.02 -12.07
N LEU A 153 3.37 -26.47 -13.23
CA LEU A 153 4.28 -25.34 -13.36
C LEU A 153 3.56 -23.99 -13.20
N ALA A 154 2.23 -23.95 -13.33
CA ALA A 154 1.44 -22.73 -13.26
C ALA A 154 1.67 -21.92 -11.99
N PRO A 155 1.58 -22.48 -10.75
CA PRO A 155 1.75 -21.69 -9.52
C PRO A 155 3.15 -21.14 -9.33
N VAL A 156 4.16 -21.82 -9.87
CA VAL A 156 5.59 -21.49 -9.63
C VAL A 156 6.12 -20.53 -10.69
N LEU A 157 5.71 -20.70 -11.95
CA LEU A 157 6.28 -19.96 -13.07
C LEU A 157 5.27 -19.04 -13.75
N ILE A 158 4.11 -19.54 -14.13
CA ILE A 158 3.14 -18.79 -14.94
C ILE A 158 2.50 -17.67 -14.15
N TYR A 159 2.03 -17.91 -12.93
CA TYR A 159 1.40 -16.89 -12.10
C TYR A 159 2.35 -15.73 -11.80
N PRO A 160 3.58 -15.94 -11.31
CA PRO A 160 4.50 -14.82 -11.07
C PRO A 160 4.86 -14.07 -12.35
N VAL A 161 5.31 -14.76 -13.37
CA VAL A 161 5.85 -14.11 -14.59
C VAL A 161 4.77 -13.36 -15.34
N VAL A 162 3.70 -14.03 -15.72
CA VAL A 162 2.59 -13.42 -16.48
C VAL A 162 1.84 -12.43 -15.62
N GLY A 163 1.59 -12.75 -14.35
CA GLY A 163 0.89 -11.90 -13.42
C GLY A 163 1.62 -10.58 -13.16
N ILE A 164 2.92 -10.62 -12.87
CA ILE A 164 3.73 -9.42 -12.63
C ILE A 164 3.80 -8.56 -13.91
N LEU A 165 3.95 -9.18 -15.08
CA LEU A 165 3.94 -8.46 -16.34
C LEU A 165 2.61 -7.74 -16.58
N ILE A 166 1.49 -8.41 -16.38
CA ILE A 166 0.15 -7.82 -16.50
C ILE A 166 -0.03 -6.68 -15.49
N MET A 167 0.40 -6.90 -14.24
CA MET A 167 0.34 -5.87 -13.21
C MET A 167 1.18 -4.65 -13.56
N GLY A 168 2.41 -4.85 -14.03
CA GLY A 168 3.28 -3.76 -14.44
C GLY A 168 2.68 -2.93 -15.57
N LEU A 169 2.15 -3.59 -16.59
CA LEU A 169 1.50 -2.91 -17.71
C LEU A 169 0.22 -2.17 -17.27
N ALA A 170 -0.65 -2.84 -16.51
CA ALA A 170 -1.89 -2.23 -16.03
C ALA A 170 -1.64 -1.03 -15.11
N MET A 171 -0.70 -1.15 -14.17
CA MET A 171 -0.35 -0.05 -13.26
C MET A 171 0.24 1.14 -14.02
N ASN A 172 1.21 0.91 -14.89
CA ASN A 172 1.90 1.99 -15.58
C ASN A 172 1.03 2.72 -16.63
N TYR A 173 0.17 2.00 -17.32
CA TYR A 173 -0.61 2.56 -18.43
C TYR A 173 -2.04 2.94 -18.11
N VAL A 174 -2.64 2.34 -17.07
CA VAL A 174 -4.04 2.57 -16.70
C VAL A 174 -4.15 3.21 -15.33
N VAL A 175 -3.64 2.58 -14.29
CA VAL A 175 -3.85 3.00 -12.90
C VAL A 175 -3.09 4.28 -12.57
N GLU A 176 -1.81 4.36 -12.90
CA GLU A 176 -0.97 5.53 -12.60
C GLU A 176 -1.51 6.82 -13.25
N PRO A 177 -1.86 6.85 -14.56
CA PRO A 177 -2.43 8.05 -15.16
C PRO A 177 -3.77 8.44 -14.54
N VAL A 178 -4.68 7.48 -14.31
CA VAL A 178 -6.02 7.74 -13.78
C VAL A 178 -5.95 8.21 -12.33
N MET A 179 -5.23 7.50 -11.48
CA MET A 179 -5.10 7.86 -10.07
C MET A 179 -4.25 9.11 -9.86
N GLY A 180 -3.27 9.35 -10.70
CA GLY A 180 -2.49 10.58 -10.70
C GLY A 180 -3.37 11.81 -10.96
N VAL A 181 -4.29 11.74 -11.89
CA VAL A 181 -5.26 12.82 -12.17
C VAL A 181 -6.19 13.03 -10.96
N ILE A 182 -6.69 11.96 -10.35
CA ILE A 182 -7.54 12.02 -9.16
C ILE A 182 -6.78 12.65 -7.99
N ASN A 183 -5.55 12.22 -7.70
CA ASN A 183 -4.73 12.77 -6.63
C ASN A 183 -4.41 14.26 -6.86
N THR A 184 -4.09 14.65 -8.08
CA THR A 184 -3.86 16.06 -8.45
C THR A 184 -5.12 16.89 -8.26
N GLY A 185 -6.27 16.37 -8.67
CA GLY A 185 -7.57 17.01 -8.47
C GLY A 185 -7.91 17.20 -7.00
N LEU A 186 -7.71 16.19 -6.17
CA LEU A 186 -7.92 16.26 -4.73
C LEU A 186 -6.99 17.27 -4.06
N ASN A 187 -5.71 17.28 -4.42
CA ASN A 187 -4.73 18.23 -3.89
C ASN A 187 -5.09 19.69 -4.29
N SER A 188 -5.53 19.91 -5.51
CA SER A 188 -5.99 21.22 -5.98
C SER A 188 -7.23 21.67 -5.24
N TRP A 189 -8.18 20.77 -5.02
CA TRP A 189 -9.40 21.06 -4.26
C TRP A 189 -9.09 21.41 -2.80
N LEU A 190 -8.25 20.61 -2.12
CA LEU A 190 -7.80 20.89 -0.75
C LEU A 190 -7.02 22.21 -0.66
N GLY A 191 -6.18 22.50 -1.64
CA GLY A 191 -5.42 23.74 -1.72
C GLY A 191 -6.34 24.96 -1.87
N SER A 192 -7.42 24.85 -2.64
CA SER A 192 -8.41 25.92 -2.80
C SER A 192 -9.19 26.16 -1.51
N MET A 193 -9.51 25.11 -0.77
CA MET A 193 -10.16 25.22 0.55
C MET A 193 -9.24 25.87 1.59
N GLY A 194 -7.95 25.49 1.61
CA GLY A 194 -6.96 26.08 2.49
C GLY A 194 -6.71 27.56 2.22
N GLY A 195 -6.83 27.98 0.95
CA GLY A 195 -6.77 29.40 0.56
C GLY A 195 -7.97 30.21 1.01
N SER A 196 -9.15 29.61 1.02
CA SER A 196 -10.38 30.29 1.45
C SER A 196 -10.44 30.52 2.97
N SER A 197 -9.79 29.69 3.76
CA SER A 197 -9.76 29.86 5.22
C SER A 197 -8.79 30.95 5.70
N LYS A 198 -7.98 31.54 4.81
CA LYS A 198 -7.13 32.68 5.12
C LYS A 198 -7.84 34.04 4.97
N ILE A 199 -9.11 34.06 4.61
CA ILE A 199 -9.90 35.28 4.40
C ILE A 199 -10.91 35.51 5.55
N VAL A 200 -10.82 34.73 6.63
CA VAL A 200 -11.65 34.96 7.83
C VAL A 200 -10.80 35.41 9.01
#